data_9c8c73300c39e9162554713cf4799cd5
#
_entry.id   9c8c73300c39e9162554713cf4799cd5
#
_cell.length_a   1.000
_cell.length_b   1.000
_cell.length_c   1.000
_cell.angle_alpha   90.00
_cell.angle_beta   90.00
_cell.angle_gamma   90.00
#
_symmetry.space_group_name_H-M   'P 1'
#
loop_
_entity.id
_entity.type
_entity.pdbx_description
1 polymer ?
#
loop_
_entity_poly.entity_id
_entity_poly.type
_entity_poly.pdbx_seq_one_letter_code
_entity_poly.pdbx_strand_id
1 'polypeptide(L)'
;MRIVAGKYRGRVLQEFRGMDIRPTADRVKESVFQILTPYFQGARVLDLFAGSGALGIESLSRGAAEAVFNDSSKESLKVCRANLQKVGESAAVYNLDYKSCLRSVSGKFRLIFCDPPYRMECLAEILVLVKERGLLEEGGLVVFEGEREESAPEGWEAADARRYGRTRVTFFRPAVGGDQ
;
A
#
# COMPACT_ATOMS: atom_id res chain seq x y z
N MET A 1 -14.65 -5.89 4.47
CA MET A 1 -14.33 -4.53 4.00
C MET A 1 -14.99 -4.27 2.66
N ARG A 2 -15.53 -3.10 2.46
CA ARG A 2 -16.27 -2.76 1.25
C ARG A 2 -15.44 -1.85 0.36
N ILE A 3 -15.49 -2.07 -0.96
CA ILE A 3 -14.86 -1.17 -1.92
C ILE A 3 -15.67 0.13 -1.97
N VAL A 4 -15.00 1.25 -1.74
CA VAL A 4 -15.65 2.55 -1.50
C VAL A 4 -16.00 3.27 -2.80
N ALA A 5 -15.15 3.20 -3.81
CA ALA A 5 -15.34 3.96 -5.05
C ALA A 5 -14.80 3.20 -6.25
N GLY A 6 -15.15 3.66 -7.46
CA GLY A 6 -14.66 3.14 -8.71
C GLY A 6 -15.52 2.02 -9.30
N LYS A 7 -14.93 1.28 -10.23
CA LYS A 7 -15.65 0.26 -10.99
C LYS A 7 -16.19 -0.91 -10.18
N TYR A 8 -15.62 -1.16 -9.00
CA TYR A 8 -16.05 -2.24 -8.10
C TYR A 8 -16.77 -1.73 -6.86
N ARG A 9 -17.17 -0.47 -6.85
CA ARG A 9 -17.86 0.16 -5.72
C ARG A 9 -18.99 -0.71 -5.18
N GLY A 10 -19.01 -0.84 -3.86
CA GLY A 10 -20.07 -1.57 -3.14
C GLY A 10 -19.80 -3.07 -2.96
N ARG A 11 -18.83 -3.63 -3.66
CA ARG A 11 -18.49 -5.04 -3.47
C ARG A 11 -17.82 -5.24 -2.11
N VAL A 12 -18.21 -6.30 -1.43
CA VAL A 12 -17.68 -6.67 -0.12
C VAL A 12 -16.53 -7.64 -0.33
N LEU A 13 -15.35 -7.30 0.23
CA LEU A 13 -14.19 -8.15 0.20
C LEU A 13 -14.17 -9.05 1.44
N GLN A 14 -13.71 -10.28 1.25
CA GLN A 14 -13.47 -11.22 2.32
C GLN A 14 -12.28 -10.72 3.17
N GLU A 15 -12.38 -10.88 4.49
CA GLU A 15 -11.30 -10.53 5.40
C GLU A 15 -10.71 -11.79 6.04
N PHE A 16 -9.47 -11.63 6.55
CA PHE A 16 -8.83 -12.73 7.26
C PHE A 16 -9.54 -12.96 8.59
N ARG A 17 -9.84 -14.22 8.90
CA ARG A 17 -10.51 -14.60 10.16
C ARG A 17 -9.63 -14.23 11.35
N GLY A 18 -10.21 -13.59 12.37
CA GLY A 18 -9.53 -13.18 13.59
C GLY A 18 -8.99 -11.75 13.57
N MET A 19 -9.14 -11.03 12.49
CA MET A 19 -8.88 -9.60 12.49
C MET A 19 -10.15 -8.86 12.87
N ASP A 20 -10.07 -8.06 13.93
CA ASP A 20 -11.15 -7.16 14.32
C ASP A 20 -11.39 -6.14 13.21
N ILE A 21 -12.54 -6.23 12.57
CA ILE A 21 -13.00 -5.22 11.63
C ILE A 21 -13.36 -3.99 12.45
N ARG A 22 -12.49 -2.99 12.44
CA ARG A 22 -12.78 -1.73 13.11
C ARG A 22 -13.47 -0.79 12.12
N PRO A 23 -14.63 -0.22 12.47
CA PRO A 23 -15.21 0.85 11.65
C PRO A 23 -14.23 1.98 11.37
N THR A 24 -13.29 2.21 12.29
CA THR A 24 -12.19 3.18 12.15
C THR A 24 -11.29 2.85 10.96
N ALA A 25 -11.00 1.55 10.71
CA ALA A 25 -10.14 1.15 9.59
C ALA A 25 -10.76 1.50 8.24
N ASP A 26 -12.08 1.37 8.08
CA ASP A 26 -12.76 1.75 6.85
C ASP A 26 -12.73 3.26 6.63
N ARG A 27 -12.88 4.06 7.68
CA ARG A 27 -12.78 5.52 7.61
C ARG A 27 -11.38 5.99 7.24
N VAL A 28 -10.35 5.35 7.81
CA VAL A 28 -8.95 5.65 7.50
C VAL A 28 -8.70 5.38 6.02
N LYS A 29 -9.09 4.21 5.56
CA LYS A 29 -8.97 3.82 4.14
C LYS A 29 -9.66 4.84 3.23
N GLU A 30 -10.91 5.19 3.51
CA GLU A 30 -11.67 6.15 2.72
C GLU A 30 -10.97 7.51 2.65
N SER A 31 -10.50 8.02 3.77
CA SER A 31 -9.80 9.30 3.85
C SER A 31 -8.48 9.27 3.08
N VAL A 32 -7.67 8.22 3.26
CA VAL A 32 -6.39 8.06 2.57
C VAL A 32 -6.61 7.98 1.06
N PHE A 33 -7.57 7.19 0.61
CA PHE A 33 -7.85 7.05 -0.82
C PHE A 33 -8.41 8.33 -1.44
N GLN A 34 -9.13 9.13 -0.68
CA GLN A 34 -9.58 10.44 -1.14
C GLN A 34 -8.39 11.37 -1.39
N ILE A 35 -7.42 11.40 -0.48
CA ILE A 35 -6.16 12.15 -0.64
C ILE A 35 -5.41 11.69 -1.89
N LEU A 36 -5.38 10.37 -2.15
CA LEU A 36 -4.63 9.75 -3.24
C LEU A 36 -5.37 9.78 -4.59
N THR A 37 -6.58 10.32 -4.66
CA THR A 37 -7.38 10.32 -5.88
C THR A 37 -6.59 10.74 -7.13
N PRO A 38 -5.74 11.79 -7.11
CA PRO A 38 -5.00 12.20 -8.31
C PRO A 38 -3.94 11.20 -8.78
N TYR A 39 -3.61 10.19 -7.96
CA TYR A 39 -2.52 9.26 -8.25
C TYR A 39 -2.96 7.98 -8.94
N PHE A 40 -4.24 7.64 -8.93
CA PHE A 40 -4.69 6.30 -9.34
C PHE A 40 -4.75 6.07 -10.83
N GLN A 41 -5.22 7.02 -11.61
CA GLN A 41 -5.48 6.80 -13.03
C GLN A 41 -4.24 6.35 -13.78
N GLY A 42 -4.30 5.14 -14.33
CA GLY A 42 -3.20 4.54 -15.07
C GLY A 42 -1.99 4.13 -14.21
N ALA A 43 -2.11 4.17 -12.89
CA ALA A 43 -1.00 3.92 -11.99
C ALA A 43 -0.65 2.44 -11.88
N ARG A 44 0.62 2.18 -11.63
CA ARG A 44 1.11 0.89 -11.16
C ARG A 44 1.33 1.00 -9.65
N VAL A 45 0.73 0.08 -8.90
CA VAL A 45 0.66 0.14 -7.43
C VAL A 45 1.27 -1.13 -6.84
N LEU A 46 2.04 -0.99 -5.76
CA LEU A 46 2.54 -2.12 -4.98
C LEU A 46 1.87 -2.11 -3.60
N ASP A 47 1.21 -3.21 -3.26
CA ASP A 47 0.66 -3.46 -1.93
C ASP A 47 1.60 -4.42 -1.20
N LEU A 48 2.56 -3.87 -0.46
CA LEU A 48 3.72 -4.60 0.07
C LEU A 48 3.36 -5.54 1.23
N PHE A 49 2.35 -5.21 1.99
CA PHE A 49 1.79 -6.01 3.09
C PHE A 49 0.30 -6.20 2.82
N ALA A 50 -0.02 -6.94 1.78
CA ALA A 50 -1.34 -6.92 1.17
C ALA A 50 -2.47 -7.44 2.06
N GLY A 51 -2.19 -8.41 2.92
CA GLY A 51 -3.25 -9.04 3.72
C GLY A 51 -4.35 -9.59 2.82
N SER A 52 -5.55 -9.07 2.98
CA SER A 52 -6.70 -9.43 2.13
C SER A 52 -6.65 -8.82 0.72
N GLY A 53 -5.70 -7.93 0.45
CA GLY A 53 -5.60 -7.23 -0.83
C GLY A 53 -6.47 -5.98 -0.94
N ALA A 54 -7.05 -5.52 0.15
CA ALA A 54 -8.02 -4.43 0.14
C ALA A 54 -7.48 -3.13 -0.46
N LEU A 55 -6.24 -2.74 -0.15
CA LEU A 55 -5.66 -1.48 -0.65
C LEU A 55 -5.37 -1.54 -2.15
N GLY A 56 -4.74 -2.64 -2.60
CA GLY A 56 -4.45 -2.82 -4.02
C GLY A 56 -5.72 -2.96 -4.86
N ILE A 57 -6.72 -3.66 -4.36
CA ILE A 57 -8.00 -3.84 -5.07
C ILE A 57 -8.78 -2.53 -5.13
N GLU A 58 -8.79 -1.75 -4.04
CA GLU A 58 -9.37 -0.41 -4.07
C GLU A 58 -8.68 0.48 -5.12
N SER A 59 -7.36 0.37 -5.23
CA SER A 59 -6.58 1.11 -6.23
C SER A 59 -6.98 0.74 -7.66
N LEU A 60 -7.13 -0.56 -7.93
CA LEU A 60 -7.62 -1.06 -9.23
C LEU A 60 -9.03 -0.54 -9.52
N SER A 61 -9.89 -0.55 -8.51
CA SER A 61 -11.25 -0.03 -8.64
C SER A 61 -11.27 1.44 -9.05
N ARG A 62 -10.31 2.23 -8.57
CA ARG A 62 -10.22 3.68 -8.81
C ARG A 62 -9.44 4.07 -10.07
N GLY A 63 -9.01 3.09 -10.87
CA GLY A 63 -8.38 3.37 -12.16
C GLY A 63 -6.92 3.01 -12.28
N ALA A 64 -6.30 2.40 -11.27
CA ALA A 64 -4.95 1.89 -11.41
C ALA A 64 -4.90 0.85 -12.54
N ALA A 65 -3.85 0.92 -13.34
CA ALA A 65 -3.67 0.00 -14.47
C ALA A 65 -3.20 -1.37 -13.99
N GLU A 66 -2.43 -1.41 -12.91
CA GLU A 66 -1.84 -2.64 -12.39
C GLU A 66 -1.64 -2.53 -10.89
N ALA A 67 -1.88 -3.61 -10.17
CA ALA A 67 -1.52 -3.73 -8.77
C ALA A 67 -0.73 -5.02 -8.59
N VAL A 68 0.37 -4.92 -7.83
CA VAL A 68 1.19 -6.05 -7.42
C VAL A 68 0.99 -6.23 -5.93
N PHE A 69 0.75 -7.46 -5.52
CA PHE A 69 0.45 -7.80 -4.12
C PHE A 69 1.56 -8.66 -3.54
N ASN A 70 1.92 -8.40 -2.30
CA ASN A 70 2.87 -9.23 -1.57
C ASN A 70 2.42 -9.39 -0.12
N ASP A 71 2.61 -10.57 0.43
CA ASP A 71 2.48 -10.83 1.86
C ASP A 71 3.33 -12.03 2.23
N SER A 72 3.89 -12.03 3.44
CA SER A 72 4.64 -13.16 3.97
C SER A 72 3.73 -14.30 4.42
N SER A 73 2.47 -14.05 4.67
CA SER A 73 1.48 -15.01 5.15
C SER A 73 0.74 -15.66 3.98
N LYS A 74 0.90 -16.98 3.84
CA LYS A 74 0.16 -17.77 2.85
C LYS A 74 -1.34 -17.72 3.08
N GLU A 75 -1.75 -17.67 4.35
CA GLU A 75 -3.18 -17.63 4.72
C GLU A 75 -3.80 -16.31 4.27
N SER A 76 -3.10 -15.20 4.47
CA SER A 76 -3.56 -13.89 3.97
C SER A 76 -3.68 -13.89 2.46
N LEU A 77 -2.72 -14.49 1.76
CA LEU A 77 -2.74 -14.52 0.30
C LEU A 77 -3.85 -15.37 -0.29
N LYS A 78 -4.31 -16.40 0.43
CA LYS A 78 -5.52 -17.14 0.01
C LYS A 78 -6.72 -16.20 -0.05
N VAL A 79 -6.89 -15.36 0.95
CA VAL A 79 -7.96 -14.37 1.00
C VAL A 79 -7.76 -13.33 -0.11
N CYS A 80 -6.55 -12.83 -0.29
CA CYS A 80 -6.23 -11.88 -1.35
C CYS A 80 -6.58 -12.44 -2.74
N ARG A 81 -6.18 -13.67 -3.04
CA ARG A 81 -6.48 -14.33 -4.31
C ARG A 81 -7.99 -14.53 -4.52
N ALA A 82 -8.71 -14.91 -3.46
CA ALA A 82 -10.16 -15.05 -3.51
C ALA A 82 -10.84 -13.71 -3.82
N ASN A 83 -10.35 -12.63 -3.22
CA ASN A 83 -10.87 -11.29 -3.47
C ASN A 83 -10.59 -10.82 -4.90
N LEU A 84 -9.39 -11.07 -5.41
CA LEU A 84 -9.05 -10.77 -6.81
C LEU A 84 -9.96 -11.51 -7.78
N GLN A 85 -10.19 -12.80 -7.53
CA GLN A 85 -11.09 -13.61 -8.34
C GLN A 85 -12.52 -13.06 -8.30
N LYS A 86 -12.97 -12.66 -7.11
CA LYS A 86 -14.32 -12.11 -6.91
C LYS A 86 -14.57 -10.87 -7.75
N VAL A 87 -13.57 -10.00 -7.89
CA VAL A 87 -13.70 -8.78 -8.72
C VAL A 87 -13.28 -9.00 -10.17
N GLY A 88 -12.79 -10.19 -10.52
CA GLY A 88 -12.40 -10.52 -11.88
C GLY A 88 -11.04 -9.93 -12.31
N GLU A 89 -10.15 -9.66 -11.36
CA GLU A 89 -8.83 -9.11 -11.64
C GLU A 89 -7.77 -10.22 -11.64
N SER A 90 -6.83 -10.08 -12.57
CA SER A 90 -5.63 -10.91 -12.63
C SER A 90 -4.44 -10.03 -12.22
N ALA A 91 -3.69 -10.47 -11.22
CA ALA A 91 -2.58 -9.68 -10.69
C ALA A 91 -1.44 -10.57 -10.24
N ALA A 92 -0.21 -10.02 -10.25
CA ALA A 92 0.93 -10.69 -9.66
C ALA A 92 0.80 -10.70 -8.13
N VAL A 93 0.97 -11.86 -7.54
CA VAL A 93 0.89 -12.06 -6.09
C VAL A 93 2.14 -12.82 -5.64
N TYR A 94 2.92 -12.20 -4.76
CA TYR A 94 4.16 -12.76 -4.22
C TYR A 94 3.96 -13.16 -2.78
N ASN A 95 4.57 -14.29 -2.39
CA ASN A 95 4.60 -14.75 -0.99
C ASN A 95 6.03 -14.62 -0.45
N LEU A 96 6.44 -13.38 -0.18
CA LEU A 96 7.79 -13.06 0.24
C LEU A 96 7.77 -12.14 1.46
N ASP A 97 8.86 -12.13 2.23
CA ASP A 97 9.07 -11.04 3.16
C ASP A 97 9.27 -9.73 2.39
N TYR A 98 9.11 -8.60 3.06
CA TYR A 98 9.13 -7.31 2.36
C TYR A 98 10.47 -6.99 1.69
N LYS A 99 11.59 -7.42 2.29
CA LYS A 99 12.91 -7.20 1.71
C LYS A 99 13.08 -7.99 0.42
N SER A 100 12.74 -9.28 0.47
CA SER A 100 12.81 -10.15 -0.70
C SER A 100 11.87 -9.67 -1.80
N CYS A 101 10.68 -9.20 -1.45
CA CYS A 101 9.75 -8.62 -2.40
C CYS A 101 10.36 -7.39 -3.10
N LEU A 102 10.87 -6.43 -2.32
CA LEU A 102 11.46 -5.22 -2.87
C LEU A 102 12.70 -5.49 -3.72
N ARG A 103 13.42 -6.59 -3.44
CA ARG A 103 14.55 -7.03 -4.25
C ARG A 103 14.14 -7.78 -5.53
N SER A 104 12.93 -8.31 -5.56
CA SER A 104 12.45 -9.17 -6.66
C SER A 104 11.59 -8.44 -7.68
N VAL A 105 10.76 -7.49 -7.22
CA VAL A 105 9.88 -6.75 -8.14
C VAL A 105 10.69 -5.86 -9.07
N SER A 106 10.17 -5.63 -10.26
CA SER A 106 10.82 -4.80 -11.26
C SER A 106 9.90 -3.70 -11.74
N GLY A 107 10.50 -2.69 -12.37
CA GLY A 107 9.77 -1.53 -12.85
C GLY A 107 9.51 -0.52 -11.75
N LYS A 108 8.72 0.49 -12.07
CA LYS A 108 8.42 1.59 -11.17
C LYS A 108 6.96 1.59 -10.77
N PHE A 109 6.70 2.02 -9.53
CA PHE A 109 5.36 2.16 -8.99
C PHE A 109 5.08 3.63 -8.72
N ARG A 110 3.86 4.06 -8.98
CA ARG A 110 3.41 5.40 -8.57
C ARG A 110 3.06 5.45 -7.10
N LEU A 111 2.50 4.37 -6.57
CA LEU A 111 2.18 4.22 -5.16
C LEU A 111 2.72 2.90 -4.62
N ILE A 112 3.34 2.96 -3.45
CA ILE A 112 3.76 1.79 -2.69
C ILE A 112 3.08 1.89 -1.33
N PHE A 113 2.13 0.99 -1.06
CA PHE A 113 1.44 0.92 0.23
C PHE A 113 2.22 0.04 1.20
N CYS A 114 2.43 0.55 2.39
CA CYS A 114 3.12 -0.15 3.48
C CYS A 114 2.27 -0.10 4.73
N ASP A 115 1.59 -1.21 5.03
CA ASP A 115 0.80 -1.39 6.25
C ASP A 115 1.33 -2.63 6.97
N PRO A 116 2.53 -2.52 7.60
CA PRO A 116 3.18 -3.67 8.23
C PRO A 116 2.48 -4.11 9.49
N PRO A 117 2.77 -5.35 9.95
CA PRO A 117 2.30 -5.81 11.23
C PRO A 117 2.73 -4.89 12.36
N TYR A 118 1.90 -4.79 13.37
CA TYR A 118 2.14 -4.02 14.56
C TYR A 118 3.54 -4.30 15.13
N ARG A 119 4.29 -3.26 15.48
CA ARG A 119 5.65 -3.29 16.05
C ARG A 119 6.78 -3.66 15.09
N MET A 120 6.53 -3.91 13.82
CA MET A 120 7.62 -4.13 12.88
C MET A 120 8.31 -2.79 12.56
N GLU A 121 9.61 -2.71 12.82
CA GLU A 121 10.42 -1.54 12.48
C GLU A 121 11.06 -1.75 11.11
N CYS A 122 10.39 -1.29 10.06
CA CYS A 122 10.79 -1.58 8.70
C CYS A 122 10.86 -0.36 7.76
N LEU A 123 10.38 0.80 8.20
CA LEU A 123 10.27 1.97 7.33
C LEU A 123 11.60 2.37 6.68
N ALA A 124 12.66 2.51 7.49
CA ALA A 124 13.96 2.94 6.98
C ALA A 124 14.50 1.98 5.92
N GLU A 125 14.41 0.67 6.17
CA GLU A 125 14.86 -0.34 5.21
C GLU A 125 14.03 -0.33 3.92
N ILE A 126 12.71 -0.15 4.04
CA ILE A 126 11.82 -0.05 2.88
C ILE A 126 12.24 1.13 2.01
N LEU A 127 12.39 2.30 2.61
CA LEU A 127 12.73 3.52 1.86
C LEU A 127 14.11 3.43 1.23
N VAL A 128 15.08 2.84 1.92
CA VAL A 128 16.42 2.60 1.36
C VAL A 128 16.34 1.69 0.14
N LEU A 129 15.64 0.55 0.24
CA LEU A 129 15.50 -0.40 -0.87
C LEU A 129 14.72 0.19 -2.05
N VAL A 130 13.67 0.94 -1.79
CA VAL A 130 12.89 1.62 -2.83
C VAL A 130 13.78 2.57 -3.63
N LYS A 131 14.60 3.35 -2.93
CA LYS A 131 15.52 4.31 -3.57
C LYS A 131 16.64 3.60 -4.32
N GLU A 132 17.33 2.66 -3.69
CA GLU A 132 18.44 1.92 -4.30
C GLU A 132 18.03 1.19 -5.58
N ARG A 133 16.82 0.63 -5.59
CA ARG A 133 16.31 -0.11 -6.73
C ARG A 133 15.51 0.72 -7.73
N GLY A 134 15.35 2.00 -7.44
CA GLY A 134 14.59 2.89 -8.32
C GLY A 134 13.15 2.45 -8.54
N LEU A 135 12.48 1.98 -7.48
CA LEU A 135 11.13 1.41 -7.58
C LEU A 135 10.02 2.45 -7.60
N LEU A 136 10.31 3.70 -7.29
CA LEU A 136 9.28 4.74 -7.24
C LEU A 136 9.34 5.61 -8.49
N GLU A 137 8.20 5.77 -9.13
CA GLU A 137 8.00 6.67 -10.27
C GLU A 137 8.22 8.12 -9.82
N GLU A 138 8.70 8.98 -10.72
CA GLU A 138 8.79 10.41 -10.44
C GLU A 138 7.42 10.95 -10.03
N GLY A 139 7.36 11.68 -8.92
CA GLY A 139 6.11 12.15 -8.34
C GLY A 139 5.34 11.10 -7.54
N GLY A 140 5.86 9.89 -7.46
CA GLY A 140 5.21 8.82 -6.70
C GLY A 140 5.35 8.98 -5.18
N LEU A 141 4.58 8.18 -4.45
CA LEU A 141 4.55 8.20 -2.98
C LEU A 141 4.68 6.80 -2.40
N VAL A 142 5.38 6.72 -1.27
CA VAL A 142 5.31 5.58 -0.35
C VAL A 142 4.33 5.96 0.76
N VAL A 143 3.27 5.19 0.90
CA VAL A 143 2.20 5.44 1.88
C VAL A 143 2.39 4.46 3.04
N PHE A 144 2.79 4.98 4.19
CA PHE A 144 3.12 4.17 5.36
C PHE A 144 2.09 4.35 6.46
N GLU A 145 1.51 3.25 6.91
CA GLU A 145 0.56 3.22 8.01
C GLU A 145 1.19 2.59 9.25
N GLY A 146 1.03 3.24 10.40
CA GLY A 146 1.55 2.76 11.68
C GLY A 146 0.90 3.48 12.84
N GLU A 147 1.40 3.23 14.04
CA GLU A 147 0.89 3.89 15.24
C GLU A 147 1.84 4.96 15.78
N ARG A 148 3.06 4.98 15.30
CA ARG A 148 4.08 5.93 15.75
C ARG A 148 4.32 7.01 14.73
N GLU A 149 4.77 8.16 15.20
CA GLU A 149 5.31 9.19 14.33
C GLU A 149 6.65 8.69 13.77
N GLU A 150 6.75 8.69 12.45
CA GLU A 150 7.94 8.21 11.77
C GLU A 150 8.73 9.39 11.21
N SER A 151 10.02 9.44 11.51
CA SER A 151 10.92 10.42 10.92
C SER A 151 11.38 9.95 9.55
N ALA A 152 11.39 10.86 8.59
CA ALA A 152 11.91 10.56 7.26
C ALA A 152 13.43 10.35 7.33
N PRO A 153 13.95 9.22 6.82
CA PRO A 153 15.39 9.04 6.73
C PRO A 153 16.01 9.99 5.71
N GLU A 154 17.35 10.07 5.71
CA GLU A 154 18.08 10.91 4.77
C GLU A 154 17.69 10.61 3.32
N GLY A 155 17.47 11.66 2.56
CA GLY A 155 17.05 11.56 1.17
C GLY A 155 15.54 11.44 0.97
N TRP A 156 14.77 11.42 2.05
CA TRP A 156 13.31 11.35 2.03
C TRP A 156 12.69 12.49 2.82
N GLU A 157 11.45 12.83 2.47
CA GLU A 157 10.65 13.78 3.23
C GLU A 157 9.20 13.32 3.33
N ALA A 158 8.52 13.74 4.38
CA ALA A 158 7.08 13.54 4.52
C ALA A 158 6.36 14.62 3.72
N ALA A 159 5.71 14.23 2.63
CA ALA A 159 4.89 15.15 1.84
C ALA A 159 3.62 15.55 2.59
N ASP A 160 3.07 14.63 3.35
CA ASP A 160 1.89 14.85 4.19
C ASP A 160 1.87 13.78 5.27
N ALA A 161 1.17 14.06 6.37
CA ALA A 161 0.96 13.11 7.45
C ALA A 161 -0.42 13.35 8.06
N ARG A 162 -1.14 12.26 8.30
CA ARG A 162 -2.49 12.31 8.87
C ARG A 162 -2.59 11.39 10.09
N ARG A 163 -3.35 11.83 11.07
CA ARG A 163 -3.61 11.04 12.27
C ARG A 163 -5.09 10.73 12.39
N TYR A 164 -5.39 9.45 12.60
CA TYR A 164 -6.74 8.94 12.79
C TYR A 164 -6.76 8.10 14.07
N GLY A 165 -7.04 8.75 15.21
CA GLY A 165 -6.94 8.07 16.49
C GLY A 165 -5.51 7.62 16.78
N ARG A 166 -5.29 6.31 16.88
CA ARG A 166 -3.97 5.71 17.08
C ARG A 166 -3.22 5.47 15.78
N THR A 167 -3.92 5.52 14.65
CA THR A 167 -3.33 5.25 13.35
C THR A 167 -2.75 6.53 12.77
N ARG A 168 -1.52 6.43 12.27
CA ARG A 168 -0.84 7.50 11.54
C ARG A 168 -0.57 7.02 10.13
N VAL A 169 -0.86 7.86 9.16
CA VAL A 169 -0.54 7.60 7.76
C VAL A 169 0.37 8.71 7.28
N THR A 170 1.56 8.33 6.85
CA THR A 170 2.57 9.27 6.34
C THR A 170 2.84 8.99 4.88
N PHE A 171 2.85 10.04 4.09
CA PHE A 171 3.10 9.98 2.65
C PHE A 171 4.53 10.46 2.40
N PHE A 172 5.43 9.52 2.05
CA PHE A 172 6.84 9.82 1.83
C PHE A 172 7.15 10.00 0.35
N ARG A 173 8.02 10.96 0.08
CA ARG A 173 8.60 11.17 -1.25
C ARG A 173 10.09 11.44 -1.12
N PRO A 174 10.87 11.24 -2.19
CA PRO A 174 12.27 11.65 -2.18
C PRO A 174 12.38 13.15 -1.90
N ALA A 175 13.36 13.54 -1.08
CA ALA A 175 13.59 14.92 -0.76
C ALA A 175 14.03 15.72 -2.00
N VAL A 176 13.50 16.92 -2.17
CA VAL A 176 13.82 17.79 -3.31
C VAL A 176 15.16 18.48 -3.05
N GLY A 177 16.05 18.48 -4.06
CA GLY A 177 17.29 19.28 -4.05
C GLY A 177 18.46 18.64 -3.31
N GLY A 178 18.41 17.37 -2.98
CA GLY A 178 19.47 16.66 -2.25
C GLY A 178 20.53 16.00 -3.11
N ASP A 179 20.40 16.00 -4.41
CA ASP A 179 21.32 15.31 -5.30
C ASP A 179 22.15 16.29 -6.10
N GLN A 180 23.38 16.44 -5.66
CA GLN A 180 24.45 16.97 -6.50
C GLN A 180 25.64 16.05 -6.42
#